data_c1fc39bd62c6ea1b8217a906fdc683f0
#
_entry.id   c1fc39bd62c6ea1b8217a906fdc683f0
#
_cell.length_a   1.000
_cell.length_b   1.000
_cell.length_c   1.000
_cell.angle_alpha   90.00
_cell.angle_beta   90.00
_cell.angle_gamma   90.00
#
_symmetry.space_group_name_H-M   'P 1'
#
loop_
_entity.id
_entity.type
_entity.pdbx_description
1 polymer ?
#
loop_
_entity_poly.entity_id
_entity_poly.type
_entity_poly.pdbx_seq_one_letter_code
_entity_poly.pdbx_strand_id
1 'polypeptide(L)'
;MILLYGLVSALGIAQGYPEGPDGTVEFGPVSGTAVDLLMLAVATPVVLLAVRWIGRRPAGTVSSVTGRLRWRLLARCVLVALPVLAVTTGAMLLLPGDDGPPARWAGWEVFAPALAVLVVLVPLQAAAEEYVFRGWLTQAVGGFLRSPWWAILPQAVLFAAAHGWGTPWGFADLTVFGAVAGWLTVRTGGLEAAIGLHAVNNLLAFGVSAAAVDGLRSEDTAADAPWQLVVLDVAAMALYTAAVLWLTRRRPPARTTQAPAPAPFPGVYGRPPLPHGPVPGFPVPYGAAHAGTYGAGHAVPYGSTYAGTDGAGHAGRYGGTHGVLGPDHAPGPGPDPSPGHADHRTDGPAPGPLPGDGTLRASDR
;
A
#
# COMPACT_ATOMS: atom_id res chain seq x y z
N MET A 1 1.27 -3.26 21.18
CA MET A 1 1.31 -1.78 21.32
C MET A 1 0.78 -1.34 22.69
N ILE A 2 -0.46 -1.63 23.08
CA ILE A 2 -1.05 -1.21 24.38
C ILE A 2 -0.16 -1.57 25.58
N LEU A 3 0.31 -2.81 25.65
CA LEU A 3 1.20 -3.25 26.76
C LEU A 3 2.53 -2.49 26.77
N LEU A 4 3.08 -2.18 25.61
CA LEU A 4 4.34 -1.45 25.52
C LEU A 4 4.14 0.02 25.93
N TYR A 5 3.06 0.64 25.47
CA TYR A 5 2.69 2.00 25.91
C TYR A 5 2.46 2.06 27.41
N GLY A 6 1.70 1.10 27.97
CA GLY A 6 1.51 0.98 29.43
C GLY A 6 2.81 0.82 30.21
N LEU A 7 3.77 0.06 29.67
CA LEU A 7 5.09 -0.07 30.28
C LEU A 7 5.88 1.24 30.26
N VAL A 8 5.88 1.94 29.13
CA VAL A 8 6.57 3.23 28.99
C VAL A 8 5.94 4.28 29.90
N SER A 9 4.62 4.32 29.97
CA SER A 9 3.90 5.20 30.91
C SER A 9 4.23 4.88 32.37
N ALA A 10 4.21 3.61 32.76
CA ALA A 10 4.58 3.21 34.11
C ALA A 10 6.03 3.58 34.47
N LEU A 11 6.96 3.45 33.52
CA LEU A 11 8.35 3.90 33.70
C LEU A 11 8.44 5.43 33.81
N GLY A 12 7.66 6.16 33.04
CA GLY A 12 7.58 7.62 33.10
C GLY A 12 7.09 8.10 34.47
N ILE A 13 6.01 7.53 34.98
CA ILE A 13 5.49 7.79 36.33
C ILE A 13 6.56 7.49 37.40
N ALA A 14 7.21 6.32 37.28
CA ALA A 14 8.27 5.93 38.21
C ALA A 14 9.48 6.87 38.20
N GLN A 15 9.71 7.58 37.10
CA GLN A 15 10.76 8.60 36.96
C GLN A 15 10.29 10.01 37.34
N GLY A 16 9.03 10.17 37.74
CA GLY A 16 8.49 11.44 38.21
C GLY A 16 8.06 12.38 37.11
N TYR A 17 7.80 11.87 35.90
CA TYR A 17 7.15 12.68 34.85
C TYR A 17 5.72 13.03 35.26
N PRO A 18 5.23 14.26 34.99
CA PRO A 18 3.87 14.65 35.30
C PRO A 18 2.85 13.86 34.50
N GLU A 19 1.67 13.67 35.10
CA GLU A 19 0.51 13.10 34.42
C GLU A 19 -0.41 14.21 33.96
N GLY A 20 -0.84 14.15 32.70
CA GLY A 20 -1.86 15.05 32.14
C GLY A 20 -3.24 14.79 32.70
N PRO A 21 -4.23 15.67 32.40
CA PRO A 21 -5.60 15.55 32.88
C PRO A 21 -6.31 14.25 32.44
N ASP A 22 -5.86 13.66 31.35
CA ASP A 22 -6.35 12.39 30.78
C ASP A 22 -5.66 11.14 31.34
N GLY A 23 -4.72 11.30 32.31
CA GLY A 23 -3.92 10.23 32.88
C GLY A 23 -2.76 9.74 31.99
N THR A 24 -2.46 10.45 30.91
CA THR A 24 -1.26 10.19 30.10
C THR A 24 -0.03 10.85 30.70
N VAL A 25 1.14 10.24 30.48
CA VAL A 25 2.40 10.78 30.99
C VAL A 25 2.92 11.87 30.06
N GLU A 26 3.18 13.05 30.59
CA GLU A 26 3.74 14.18 29.85
C GLU A 26 5.26 14.12 29.80
N PHE A 27 5.83 13.47 28.79
CA PHE A 27 7.29 13.42 28.58
C PHE A 27 7.91 14.73 28.09
N GLY A 28 7.06 15.74 27.80
CA GLY A 28 7.49 16.97 27.14
C GLY A 28 7.54 16.85 25.61
N PRO A 29 7.63 17.97 24.87
CA PRO A 29 7.37 17.98 23.42
C PRO A 29 8.32 17.12 22.61
N VAL A 30 9.63 17.21 22.82
CA VAL A 30 10.62 16.40 22.06
C VAL A 30 10.61 14.95 22.52
N SER A 31 10.57 14.71 23.84
CA SER A 31 10.60 13.35 24.39
C SER A 31 9.29 12.61 24.12
N GLY A 32 8.13 13.29 24.20
CA GLY A 32 6.83 12.73 23.85
C GLY A 32 6.80 12.30 22.38
N THR A 33 7.13 13.22 21.48
CA THR A 33 7.25 12.90 20.05
C THR A 33 8.22 11.72 19.81
N ALA A 34 9.35 11.67 20.51
CA ALA A 34 10.29 10.57 20.40
C ALA A 34 9.69 9.23 20.86
N VAL A 35 8.93 9.23 21.95
CA VAL A 35 8.21 8.04 22.45
C VAL A 35 7.20 7.57 21.41
N ASP A 36 6.38 8.46 20.86
CA ASP A 36 5.33 8.12 19.89
C ASP A 36 5.93 7.55 18.60
N LEU A 37 6.96 8.21 18.06
CA LEU A 37 7.66 7.72 16.86
C LEU A 37 8.33 6.36 17.10
N LEU A 38 8.92 6.15 18.27
CA LEU A 38 9.54 4.87 18.62
C LEU A 38 8.48 3.77 18.79
N MET A 39 7.35 4.09 19.41
CA MET A 39 6.23 3.15 19.52
C MET A 39 5.76 2.67 18.14
N LEU A 40 5.58 3.58 17.20
CA LEU A 40 5.21 3.23 15.83
C LEU A 40 6.32 2.42 15.14
N ALA A 41 7.59 2.78 15.33
CA ALA A 41 8.73 2.08 14.73
C ALA A 41 8.82 0.60 15.13
N VAL A 42 8.33 0.23 16.33
CA VAL A 42 8.26 -1.16 16.81
C VAL A 42 7.37 -2.04 15.91
N ALA A 43 6.47 -1.46 15.12
CA ALA A 43 5.65 -2.24 14.19
C ALA A 43 6.50 -2.96 13.12
N THR A 44 7.66 -2.41 12.72
CA THR A 44 8.56 -3.09 11.75
C THR A 44 9.01 -4.48 12.24
N PRO A 45 9.70 -4.63 13.38
CA PRO A 45 10.10 -5.97 13.86
C PRO A 45 8.90 -6.88 14.12
N VAL A 46 7.77 -6.35 14.59
CA VAL A 46 6.54 -7.13 14.79
C VAL A 46 6.05 -7.72 13.46
N VAL A 47 5.95 -6.92 12.39
CA VAL A 47 5.56 -7.40 11.05
C VAL A 47 6.54 -8.44 10.52
N LEU A 48 7.84 -8.19 10.63
CA LEU A 48 8.88 -9.12 10.16
C LEU A 48 8.82 -10.46 10.89
N LEU A 49 8.61 -10.45 12.21
CA LEU A 49 8.43 -11.64 13.02
C LEU A 49 7.12 -12.38 12.68
N ALA A 50 6.01 -11.65 12.53
CA ALA A 50 4.74 -12.24 12.14
C ALA A 50 4.84 -12.95 10.77
N VAL A 51 5.47 -12.32 9.79
CA VAL A 51 5.69 -12.92 8.47
C VAL A 51 6.61 -14.15 8.55
N ARG A 52 7.64 -14.10 9.39
CA ARG A 52 8.60 -15.20 9.56
C ARG A 52 8.00 -16.41 10.29
N TRP A 53 7.24 -16.19 11.37
CA TRP A 53 6.75 -17.25 12.23
C TRP A 53 5.35 -17.72 11.87
N ILE A 54 4.41 -16.78 11.66
CA ILE A 54 3.01 -17.10 11.32
C ILE A 54 2.90 -17.34 9.81
N GLY A 55 3.43 -16.44 9.01
CA GLY A 55 3.41 -16.53 7.55
C GLY A 55 4.34 -17.59 6.97
N ARG A 56 5.27 -18.15 7.77
CA ARG A 56 6.25 -19.19 7.41
C ARG A 56 7.01 -18.88 6.12
N ARG A 57 7.27 -17.61 5.84
CA ARG A 57 8.02 -17.15 4.68
C ARG A 57 9.18 -16.23 5.09
N PRO A 58 10.22 -16.06 4.25
CA PRO A 58 11.33 -15.18 4.58
C PRO A 58 10.82 -13.75 4.84
N ALA A 59 11.21 -13.17 5.99
CA ALA A 59 10.73 -11.84 6.42
C ALA A 59 11.01 -10.76 5.37
N GLY A 60 12.13 -10.81 4.66
CA GLY A 60 12.49 -9.84 3.62
C GLY A 60 11.56 -9.79 2.42
N THR A 61 10.67 -10.79 2.24
CA THR A 61 9.66 -10.78 1.17
C THR A 61 8.62 -9.66 1.34
N VAL A 62 8.51 -9.09 2.54
CA VAL A 62 7.67 -7.91 2.79
C VAL A 62 8.32 -6.64 2.26
N SER A 63 9.66 -6.59 2.25
CA SER A 63 10.41 -5.41 1.81
C SER A 63 10.39 -5.25 0.29
N SER A 64 10.59 -6.34 -0.45
CA SER A 64 10.55 -6.35 -1.92
C SER A 64 10.50 -7.76 -2.49
N VAL A 65 10.22 -7.86 -3.77
CA VAL A 65 10.26 -9.11 -4.56
C VAL A 65 11.65 -9.76 -4.60
N THR A 66 12.71 -9.01 -4.23
CA THR A 66 14.07 -9.56 -4.12
C THR A 66 14.38 -10.14 -2.74
N GLY A 67 13.41 -10.12 -1.82
CA GLY A 67 13.57 -10.64 -0.46
C GLY A 67 14.41 -9.77 0.47
N ARG A 68 14.66 -8.51 0.12
CA ARG A 68 15.44 -7.55 0.91
C ARG A 68 15.15 -6.12 0.50
N LEU A 69 15.38 -5.17 1.40
CA LEU A 69 15.33 -3.75 1.07
C LEU A 69 16.53 -3.38 0.15
N ARG A 70 16.24 -2.70 -0.96
CA ARG A 70 17.24 -2.30 -1.97
C ARG A 70 17.77 -0.91 -1.64
N TRP A 71 18.71 -0.83 -0.71
CA TRP A 71 19.22 0.43 -0.15
C TRP A 71 19.64 1.47 -1.20
N ARG A 72 20.23 1.03 -2.32
CA ARG A 72 20.61 1.93 -3.42
C ARG A 72 19.39 2.53 -4.12
N LEU A 73 18.29 1.80 -4.20
CA LEU A 73 17.04 2.32 -4.75
C LEU A 73 16.37 3.27 -3.75
N LEU A 74 16.31 2.87 -2.48
CA LEU A 74 15.79 3.73 -1.40
C LEU A 74 16.53 5.07 -1.37
N ALA A 75 17.88 5.06 -1.34
CA ALA A 75 18.66 6.29 -1.33
C ALA A 75 18.36 7.19 -2.54
N ARG A 76 18.18 6.62 -3.73
CA ARG A 76 17.78 7.38 -4.93
C ARG A 76 16.38 7.96 -4.81
N CYS A 77 15.42 7.20 -4.24
CA CYS A 77 14.07 7.68 -4.00
C CYS A 77 14.08 8.83 -2.99
N VAL A 78 14.83 8.72 -1.90
CA VAL A 78 15.02 9.81 -0.92
C VAL A 78 15.65 11.04 -1.56
N LEU A 79 16.72 10.87 -2.36
CA LEU A 79 17.37 11.99 -3.06
C LEU A 79 16.46 12.71 -4.05
N VAL A 80 15.49 12.02 -4.61
CA VAL A 80 14.46 12.62 -5.48
C VAL A 80 13.34 13.26 -4.65
N ALA A 81 12.95 12.66 -3.53
CA ALA A 81 11.91 13.19 -2.66
C ALA A 81 12.33 14.52 -2.03
N LEU A 82 13.58 14.62 -1.56
CA LEU A 82 14.09 15.81 -0.88
C LEU A 82 13.84 17.12 -1.64
N PRO A 83 14.30 17.33 -2.88
CA PRO A 83 14.07 18.59 -3.57
C PRO A 83 12.59 18.81 -3.93
N VAL A 84 11.86 17.77 -4.31
CA VAL A 84 10.44 17.89 -4.67
C VAL A 84 9.64 18.35 -3.46
N LEU A 85 9.75 17.64 -2.34
CA LEU A 85 8.98 17.93 -1.14
C LEU A 85 9.45 19.20 -0.43
N ALA A 86 10.77 19.50 -0.44
CA ALA A 86 11.26 20.76 0.13
C ALA A 86 10.73 22.00 -0.61
N VAL A 87 10.62 21.93 -1.95
CA VAL A 87 10.03 23.02 -2.74
C VAL A 87 8.56 23.19 -2.45
N THR A 88 7.79 22.10 -2.37
CA THR A 88 6.35 22.18 -2.07
C THR A 88 6.09 22.58 -0.63
N THR A 89 6.85 22.07 0.36
CA THR A 89 6.79 22.54 1.75
C THR A 89 7.16 24.03 1.85
N GLY A 90 8.20 24.46 1.14
CA GLY A 90 8.54 25.89 1.06
C GLY A 90 7.43 26.74 0.46
N ALA A 91 6.75 26.24 -0.57
CA ALA A 91 5.59 26.91 -1.15
C ALA A 91 4.39 26.95 -0.18
N MET A 92 4.16 25.90 0.60
CA MET A 92 3.14 25.89 1.67
C MET A 92 3.39 26.99 2.71
N LEU A 93 4.65 27.19 3.11
CA LEU A 93 5.02 28.24 4.08
C LEU A 93 4.82 29.67 3.54
N LEU A 94 4.64 29.84 2.23
CA LEU A 94 4.34 31.13 1.60
C LEU A 94 2.84 31.39 1.41
N LEU A 95 1.99 30.39 1.67
CA LEU A 95 0.55 30.59 1.64
C LEU A 95 0.12 31.46 2.83
N PRO A 96 -0.91 32.30 2.66
CA PRO A 96 -1.52 32.97 3.79
C PRO A 96 -1.97 31.94 4.83
N GLY A 97 -1.49 32.06 6.04
CA GLY A 97 -1.98 31.27 7.17
C GLY A 97 -3.38 31.74 7.59
N ASP A 98 -3.99 30.99 8.49
CA ASP A 98 -5.20 31.42 9.20
C ASP A 98 -4.93 32.72 9.97
N ASP A 99 -5.97 33.47 10.34
CA ASP A 99 -5.92 34.76 11.06
C ASP A 99 -5.28 34.70 12.47
N GLY A 100 -4.55 33.61 12.76
CA GLY A 100 -3.82 33.40 14.00
C GLY A 100 -2.51 34.21 14.09
N PRO A 101 -1.89 34.32 15.27
CA PRO A 101 -0.61 34.95 15.43
C PRO A 101 0.46 34.17 14.63
N PRO A 102 1.43 34.89 13.98
CA PRO A 102 2.46 34.23 13.20
C PRO A 102 3.29 33.27 14.07
N ALA A 103 3.61 32.10 13.52
CA ALA A 103 4.43 31.11 14.19
C ALA A 103 5.78 31.74 14.60
N ARG A 104 6.13 31.60 15.88
CA ARG A 104 7.39 32.11 16.41
C ARG A 104 8.47 31.03 16.31
N TRP A 105 9.67 31.42 15.89
CA TRP A 105 10.82 30.52 15.84
C TRP A 105 11.18 30.01 17.25
N ALA A 106 11.31 28.69 17.40
CA ALA A 106 11.59 28.02 18.67
C ALA A 106 13.02 28.23 19.20
N GLY A 107 13.94 28.73 18.37
CA GLY A 107 15.36 28.86 18.70
C GLY A 107 16.18 27.60 18.46
N TRP A 108 17.50 27.81 18.24
CA TRP A 108 18.42 26.69 17.94
C TRP A 108 18.59 25.70 19.09
N GLU A 109 18.44 26.15 20.34
CA GLU A 109 18.57 25.31 21.53
C GLU A 109 17.45 24.25 21.61
N VAL A 110 16.27 24.56 21.08
CA VAL A 110 15.13 23.63 21.00
C VAL A 110 15.13 22.86 19.70
N PHE A 111 15.32 23.57 18.59
CA PHE A 111 15.23 23.00 17.25
C PHE A 111 16.32 21.95 16.94
N ALA A 112 17.58 22.22 17.29
CA ALA A 112 18.67 21.32 16.91
C ALA A 112 18.57 19.93 17.58
N PRO A 113 18.33 19.80 18.91
CA PRO A 113 18.13 18.49 19.51
C PRO A 113 16.86 17.81 19.01
N ALA A 114 15.74 18.55 18.77
CA ALA A 114 14.54 18.00 18.17
C ALA A 114 14.82 17.43 16.78
N LEU A 115 15.49 18.19 15.92
CA LEU A 115 15.86 17.73 14.58
C LEU A 115 16.77 16.50 14.62
N ALA A 116 17.71 16.42 15.55
CA ALA A 116 18.58 15.24 15.71
C ALA A 116 17.78 13.98 16.04
N VAL A 117 16.75 14.10 16.89
CA VAL A 117 15.81 13.01 17.21
C VAL A 117 14.96 12.64 15.99
N LEU A 118 14.40 13.64 15.32
CA LEU A 118 13.50 13.46 14.18
C LEU A 118 14.19 12.80 12.99
N VAL A 119 15.44 13.19 12.66
CA VAL A 119 16.20 12.59 11.55
C VAL A 119 16.42 11.10 11.74
N VAL A 120 16.45 10.61 12.97
CA VAL A 120 16.61 9.18 13.27
C VAL A 120 15.27 8.47 13.35
N LEU A 121 14.31 9.02 14.09
CA LEU A 121 13.07 8.32 14.44
C LEU A 121 12.01 8.41 13.35
N VAL A 122 11.88 9.54 12.66
CA VAL A 122 10.87 9.70 11.60
C VAL A 122 11.05 8.69 10.45
N PRO A 123 12.26 8.45 9.90
CA PRO A 123 12.44 7.42 8.89
C PRO A 123 12.10 6.00 9.38
N LEU A 124 12.34 5.71 10.67
CA LEU A 124 11.99 4.42 11.25
C LEU A 124 10.48 4.25 11.41
N GLN A 125 9.78 5.28 11.88
CA GLN A 125 8.33 5.33 11.98
C GLN A 125 7.68 5.21 10.60
N ALA A 126 8.09 6.05 9.63
CA ALA A 126 7.55 6.02 8.28
C ALA A 126 7.77 4.64 7.61
N ALA A 127 8.97 4.05 7.77
CA ALA A 127 9.21 2.71 7.29
C ALA A 127 8.27 1.70 7.95
N ALA A 128 8.02 1.80 9.26
CA ALA A 128 7.15 0.88 9.98
C ALA A 128 5.72 0.90 9.43
N GLU A 129 5.17 2.06 9.15
CA GLU A 129 3.86 2.17 8.53
C GLU A 129 3.84 1.59 7.12
N GLU A 130 4.87 1.82 6.31
CA GLU A 130 4.98 1.19 5.00
C GLU A 130 5.07 -0.33 5.09
N TYR A 131 5.78 -0.88 6.08
CA TYR A 131 5.83 -2.32 6.33
C TYR A 131 4.46 -2.89 6.72
N VAL A 132 3.66 -2.17 7.52
CA VAL A 132 2.31 -2.57 7.91
C VAL A 132 1.36 -2.51 6.72
N PHE A 133 1.21 -1.35 6.10
CA PHE A 133 0.15 -1.10 5.12
C PHE A 133 0.50 -1.64 3.73
N ARG A 134 1.70 -1.35 3.22
CA ARG A 134 2.10 -1.71 1.84
C ARG A 134 2.85 -3.04 1.80
N GLY A 135 3.61 -3.35 2.84
CA GLY A 135 4.34 -4.60 2.96
C GLY A 135 3.45 -5.77 3.34
N TRP A 136 2.78 -5.69 4.47
CA TRP A 136 2.02 -6.81 5.01
C TRP A 136 0.57 -6.82 4.54
N LEU A 137 -0.20 -5.76 4.79
CA LEU A 137 -1.64 -5.72 4.52
C LEU A 137 -1.94 -5.86 3.01
N THR A 138 -1.27 -5.04 2.18
CA THR A 138 -1.45 -5.13 0.72
C THR A 138 -1.09 -6.50 0.16
N GLN A 139 -0.02 -7.14 0.67
CA GLN A 139 0.36 -8.48 0.21
C GLN A 139 -0.60 -9.56 0.73
N ALA A 140 -1.08 -9.45 1.98
CA ALA A 140 -2.02 -10.39 2.56
C ALA A 140 -3.35 -10.41 1.79
N VAL A 141 -3.87 -9.24 1.44
CA VAL A 141 -5.11 -9.10 0.67
C VAL A 141 -4.88 -9.38 -0.82
N GLY A 142 -3.80 -8.84 -1.39
CA GLY A 142 -3.48 -8.93 -2.83
C GLY A 142 -3.22 -10.36 -3.31
N GLY A 143 -2.78 -11.26 -2.43
CA GLY A 143 -2.58 -12.67 -2.76
C GLY A 143 -3.85 -13.42 -3.20
N PHE A 144 -5.03 -12.90 -2.87
CA PHE A 144 -6.33 -13.47 -3.24
C PHE A 144 -7.01 -12.76 -4.41
N LEU A 145 -6.44 -11.68 -4.93
CA LEU A 145 -7.10 -10.78 -5.85
C LEU A 145 -6.34 -10.66 -7.17
N ARG A 146 -7.08 -10.59 -8.29
CA ARG A 146 -6.48 -10.48 -9.63
C ARG A 146 -5.94 -9.08 -9.94
N SER A 147 -6.57 -8.04 -9.39
CA SER A 147 -6.15 -6.66 -9.60
C SER A 147 -5.54 -6.10 -8.32
N PRO A 148 -4.37 -5.45 -8.37
CA PRO A 148 -3.73 -4.86 -7.21
C PRO A 148 -4.55 -3.72 -6.58
N TRP A 149 -5.44 -3.07 -7.34
CA TRP A 149 -6.27 -1.97 -6.85
C TRP A 149 -7.23 -2.39 -5.74
N TRP A 150 -7.73 -3.63 -5.76
CA TRP A 150 -8.57 -4.17 -4.69
C TRP A 150 -7.83 -4.38 -3.37
N ALA A 151 -6.50 -4.40 -3.39
CA ALA A 151 -5.69 -4.39 -2.18
C ALA A 151 -5.21 -2.97 -1.83
N ILE A 152 -4.91 -2.14 -2.84
CA ILE A 152 -4.40 -0.79 -2.67
C ILE A 152 -5.46 0.14 -2.06
N LEU A 153 -6.69 0.16 -2.60
CA LEU A 153 -7.71 1.12 -2.16
C LEU A 153 -8.17 0.90 -0.71
N PRO A 154 -8.52 -0.32 -0.26
CA PRO A 154 -8.89 -0.53 1.14
C PRO A 154 -7.77 -0.19 2.12
N GLN A 155 -6.52 -0.54 1.81
CA GLN A 155 -5.40 -0.19 2.68
C GLN A 155 -5.15 1.32 2.72
N ALA A 156 -5.41 2.05 1.62
CA ALA A 156 -5.28 3.50 1.58
C ALA A 156 -6.32 4.18 2.48
N VAL A 157 -7.56 3.71 2.44
CA VAL A 157 -8.62 4.19 3.33
C VAL A 157 -8.31 3.84 4.79
N LEU A 158 -7.81 2.63 5.07
CA LEU A 158 -7.41 2.24 6.42
C LEU A 158 -6.21 3.05 6.93
N PHE A 159 -5.29 3.41 6.05
CA PHE A 159 -4.18 4.31 6.38
C PHE A 159 -4.68 5.69 6.78
N ALA A 160 -5.58 6.28 6.01
CA ALA A 160 -6.21 7.55 6.35
C ALA A 160 -6.97 7.47 7.69
N ALA A 161 -7.77 6.43 7.87
CA ALA A 161 -8.54 6.21 9.11
C ALA A 161 -7.65 6.04 10.36
N ALA A 162 -6.42 5.50 10.20
CA ALA A 162 -5.46 5.39 11.29
C ALA A 162 -4.90 6.74 11.76
N HIS A 163 -4.99 7.79 10.94
CA HIS A 163 -4.59 9.16 11.29
C HIS A 163 -5.73 9.99 11.90
N GLY A 164 -6.94 9.44 11.94
CA GLY A 164 -8.13 10.13 12.42
C GLY A 164 -9.05 10.57 11.27
N TRP A 165 -10.20 11.12 11.64
CA TRP A 165 -11.21 11.56 10.66
C TRP A 165 -10.96 12.99 10.18
N GLY A 166 -10.38 13.86 11.01
CA GLY A 166 -9.96 15.22 10.71
C GLY A 166 -10.90 16.01 9.79
N THR A 167 -10.34 16.72 8.82
CA THR A 167 -11.10 17.35 7.75
C THR A 167 -11.38 16.37 6.60
N PRO A 168 -12.47 16.55 5.82
CA PRO A 168 -12.70 15.74 4.62
C PRO A 168 -11.54 15.82 3.61
N TRP A 169 -10.86 16.94 3.57
CA TRP A 169 -9.73 17.21 2.69
C TRP A 169 -8.48 16.46 3.13
N GLY A 170 -8.13 16.52 4.41
CA GLY A 170 -6.99 15.79 4.97
C GLY A 170 -7.21 14.27 4.90
N PHE A 171 -8.42 13.78 5.16
CA PHE A 171 -8.74 12.36 4.98
C PHE A 171 -8.60 11.92 3.51
N ALA A 172 -9.06 12.74 2.57
CA ALA A 172 -8.91 12.47 1.14
C ALA A 172 -7.44 12.47 0.73
N ASP A 173 -6.64 13.42 1.23
CA ASP A 173 -5.21 13.52 0.98
C ASP A 173 -4.45 12.27 1.45
N LEU A 174 -4.66 11.87 2.69
CA LEU A 174 -4.08 10.65 3.25
C LEU A 174 -4.50 9.39 2.48
N THR A 175 -5.75 9.37 1.95
CA THR A 175 -6.21 8.29 1.08
C THR A 175 -5.46 8.29 -0.26
N VAL A 176 -5.27 9.46 -0.88
CA VAL A 176 -4.47 9.61 -2.11
C VAL A 176 -3.02 9.22 -1.86
N PHE A 177 -2.42 9.70 -0.77
CA PHE A 177 -1.07 9.30 -0.34
C PHE A 177 -0.97 7.77 -0.22
N GLY A 178 -1.93 7.16 0.48
CA GLY A 178 -2.03 5.71 0.65
C GLY A 178 -2.09 4.95 -0.67
N ALA A 179 -2.88 5.46 -1.62
CA ALA A 179 -3.04 4.86 -2.94
C ALA A 179 -1.77 5.02 -3.80
N VAL A 180 -1.14 6.20 -3.80
CA VAL A 180 0.11 6.48 -4.52
C VAL A 180 1.25 5.61 -3.97
N ALA A 181 1.44 5.54 -2.66
CA ALA A 181 2.46 4.72 -2.02
C ALA A 181 2.24 3.22 -2.33
N GLY A 182 0.99 2.74 -2.26
CA GLY A 182 0.62 1.38 -2.62
C GLY A 182 0.89 1.07 -4.09
N TRP A 183 0.52 1.98 -4.98
CA TRP A 183 0.78 1.83 -6.41
C TRP A 183 2.28 1.84 -6.74
N LEU A 184 3.06 2.76 -6.14
CA LEU A 184 4.52 2.80 -6.28
C LEU A 184 5.17 1.50 -5.80
N THR A 185 4.69 0.93 -4.69
CA THR A 185 5.16 -0.36 -4.17
C THR A 185 4.96 -1.48 -5.19
N VAL A 186 3.78 -1.59 -5.77
CA VAL A 186 3.50 -2.58 -6.84
C VAL A 186 4.34 -2.27 -8.09
N ARG A 187 4.42 -1.02 -8.49
CA ARG A 187 5.11 -0.58 -9.71
C ARG A 187 6.61 -0.77 -9.65
N THR A 188 7.22 -0.65 -8.49
CA THR A 188 8.67 -0.82 -8.28
C THR A 188 9.02 -2.21 -7.73
N GLY A 189 8.04 -3.00 -7.29
CA GLY A 189 8.23 -4.32 -6.70
C GLY A 189 8.87 -4.29 -5.31
N GLY A 190 8.64 -3.23 -4.53
CA GLY A 190 9.13 -3.09 -3.16
C GLY A 190 8.80 -1.75 -2.53
N LEU A 191 9.10 -1.63 -1.24
CA LEU A 191 8.71 -0.51 -0.39
C LEU A 191 9.56 0.75 -0.58
N GLU A 192 10.67 0.70 -1.32
CA GLU A 192 11.70 1.74 -1.31
C GLU A 192 11.17 3.11 -1.75
N ALA A 193 10.31 3.15 -2.77
CA ALA A 193 9.74 4.40 -3.24
C ALA A 193 8.70 4.96 -2.24
N ALA A 194 7.90 4.10 -1.64
CA ALA A 194 6.92 4.49 -0.63
C ALA A 194 7.63 4.99 0.65
N ILE A 195 8.62 4.25 1.16
CA ILE A 195 9.43 4.68 2.33
C ILE A 195 10.13 6.00 2.05
N GLY A 196 10.71 6.18 0.85
CA GLY A 196 11.40 7.42 0.49
C GLY A 196 10.49 8.64 0.48
N LEU A 197 9.28 8.51 -0.09
CA LEU A 197 8.26 9.56 -0.07
C LEU A 197 7.85 9.88 1.36
N HIS A 198 7.42 8.86 2.10
CA HIS A 198 6.85 8.99 3.43
C HIS A 198 7.85 9.56 4.44
N ALA A 199 9.07 9.01 4.48
CA ALA A 199 10.08 9.47 5.42
C ALA A 199 10.48 10.94 5.20
N VAL A 200 10.60 11.37 3.93
CA VAL A 200 10.95 12.77 3.63
C VAL A 200 9.77 13.70 3.92
N ASN A 201 8.55 13.31 3.55
CA ASN A 201 7.34 14.07 3.84
C ASN A 201 7.20 14.34 5.34
N ASN A 202 7.25 13.28 6.14
CA ASN A 202 7.10 13.40 7.59
C ASN A 202 8.28 14.14 8.22
N LEU A 203 9.51 13.94 7.73
CA LEU A 203 10.66 14.65 8.26
C LEU A 203 10.56 16.17 8.04
N LEU A 204 10.04 16.59 6.88
CA LEU A 204 9.80 18.01 6.61
C LEU A 204 8.65 18.55 7.46
N ALA A 205 7.55 17.83 7.57
CA ALA A 205 6.40 18.22 8.38
C ALA A 205 6.79 18.38 9.87
N PHE A 206 7.38 17.35 10.46
CA PHE A 206 7.88 17.43 11.85
C PHE A 206 8.98 18.45 12.02
N GLY A 207 9.83 18.67 11.00
CA GLY A 207 10.85 19.69 11.00
C GLY A 207 10.26 21.10 11.06
N VAL A 208 9.20 21.38 10.31
CA VAL A 208 8.45 22.64 10.37
C VAL A 208 7.79 22.80 11.75
N SER A 209 7.14 21.76 12.27
CA SER A 209 6.55 21.78 13.62
C SER A 209 7.60 22.06 14.70
N ALA A 210 8.76 21.38 14.63
CA ALA A 210 9.86 21.61 15.58
C ALA A 210 10.47 23.01 15.50
N ALA A 211 10.35 23.66 14.35
CA ALA A 211 10.84 25.04 14.16
C ALA A 211 9.95 26.09 14.83
N ALA A 212 8.70 25.75 15.15
CA ALA A 212 7.75 26.65 15.79
C ALA A 212 7.71 26.42 17.31
N VAL A 213 7.53 27.49 18.07
CA VAL A 213 7.26 27.40 19.52
C VAL A 213 5.98 26.58 19.73
N ASP A 214 6.08 25.58 20.59
CA ASP A 214 5.00 24.62 20.89
C ASP A 214 4.46 23.80 19.69
N GLY A 215 5.09 23.89 18.53
CA GLY A 215 4.63 23.19 17.33
C GLY A 215 4.62 21.66 17.45
N LEU A 216 5.51 21.06 18.26
CA LEU A 216 5.48 19.62 18.56
C LEU A 216 4.44 19.22 19.64
N ARG A 217 3.73 20.19 20.21
CA ARG A 217 2.62 19.96 21.16
C ARG A 217 1.26 20.04 20.50
N SER A 218 1.20 20.46 19.23
CA SER A 218 -0.06 20.51 18.49
C SER A 218 -0.68 19.11 18.41
N GLU A 219 -1.96 19.04 18.69
CA GLU A 219 -2.77 17.84 18.51
C GLU A 219 -3.20 17.64 17.04
N ASP A 220 -2.94 18.63 16.18
CA ASP A 220 -3.26 18.56 14.76
C ASP A 220 -2.46 17.44 14.09
N THR A 221 -3.13 16.65 13.29
CA THR A 221 -2.58 15.58 12.51
C THR A 221 -2.60 15.91 11.01
N ALA A 222 -1.99 15.09 10.19
CA ALA A 222 -2.11 15.22 8.73
C ALA A 222 -3.57 15.11 8.24
N ALA A 223 -4.47 14.50 9.05
CA ALA A 223 -5.89 14.43 8.74
C ALA A 223 -6.61 15.79 8.87
N ASP A 224 -6.01 16.76 9.55
CA ASP A 224 -6.63 18.08 9.78
C ASP A 224 -6.25 19.11 8.71
N ALA A 225 -5.52 18.68 7.67
CA ALA A 225 -5.03 19.55 6.60
C ALA A 225 -6.17 20.27 5.88
N PRO A 226 -6.06 21.60 5.63
CA PRO A 226 -7.00 22.36 4.82
C PRO A 226 -6.78 22.08 3.32
N TRP A 227 -7.81 22.35 2.49
CA TRP A 227 -7.78 22.00 1.06
C TRP A 227 -6.61 22.62 0.28
N GLN A 228 -6.11 23.79 0.68
CA GLN A 228 -4.99 24.47 0.03
C GLN A 228 -3.71 23.63 0.12
N LEU A 229 -3.46 23.06 1.30
CA LEU A 229 -2.31 22.18 1.51
C LEU A 229 -2.44 20.88 0.72
N VAL A 230 -3.64 20.32 0.66
CA VAL A 230 -3.94 19.10 -0.10
C VAL A 230 -3.58 19.24 -1.59
N VAL A 231 -3.92 20.37 -2.21
CA VAL A 231 -3.57 20.62 -3.63
C VAL A 231 -2.06 20.58 -3.85
N LEU A 232 -1.29 21.20 -2.96
CA LEU A 232 0.17 21.20 -3.05
C LEU A 232 0.77 19.82 -2.79
N ASP A 233 0.22 19.08 -1.84
CA ASP A 233 0.70 17.74 -1.50
C ASP A 233 0.40 16.73 -2.63
N VAL A 234 -0.79 16.77 -3.22
CA VAL A 234 -1.12 15.97 -4.40
C VAL A 234 -0.20 16.31 -5.58
N ALA A 235 0.13 17.59 -5.78
CA ALA A 235 1.09 17.99 -6.81
C ALA A 235 2.50 17.47 -6.52
N ALA A 236 2.94 17.52 -5.26
CA ALA A 236 4.21 16.95 -4.82
C ALA A 236 4.27 15.44 -5.04
N MET A 237 3.22 14.72 -4.65
CA MET A 237 3.09 13.27 -4.89
C MET A 237 3.14 12.93 -6.39
N ALA A 238 2.47 13.71 -7.23
CA ALA A 238 2.50 13.53 -8.69
C ALA A 238 3.90 13.76 -9.27
N LEU A 239 4.58 14.83 -8.86
CA LEU A 239 5.95 15.15 -9.27
C LEU A 239 6.93 14.07 -8.82
N TYR A 240 6.86 13.65 -7.55
CA TYR A 240 7.67 12.57 -7.02
C TYR A 240 7.46 11.28 -7.80
N THR A 241 6.20 10.91 -8.03
CA THR A 241 5.83 9.72 -8.81
C THR A 241 6.44 9.78 -10.21
N ALA A 242 6.29 10.90 -10.92
CA ALA A 242 6.88 11.10 -12.24
C ALA A 242 8.41 10.96 -12.20
N ALA A 243 9.06 11.54 -11.20
CA ALA A 243 10.51 11.48 -11.03
C ALA A 243 11.00 10.04 -10.73
N VAL A 244 10.29 9.27 -9.88
CA VAL A 244 10.60 7.85 -9.62
C VAL A 244 10.43 7.02 -10.90
N LEU A 245 9.36 7.24 -11.67
CA LEU A 245 9.15 6.55 -12.94
C LEU A 245 10.26 6.88 -13.94
N TRP A 246 10.68 8.14 -14.04
CA TRP A 246 11.79 8.55 -14.88
C TRP A 246 13.11 7.93 -14.43
N LEU A 247 13.40 7.94 -13.12
CA LEU A 247 14.58 7.33 -12.51
C LEU A 247 14.70 5.85 -12.82
N THR A 248 13.57 5.13 -12.78
CA THR A 248 13.51 3.68 -12.97
C THR A 248 13.35 3.26 -14.43
N ARG A 249 13.15 4.21 -15.37
CA ARG A 249 12.90 3.93 -16.78
C ARG A 249 14.04 3.18 -17.46
N ARG A 250 15.28 3.62 -17.24
CA ARG A 250 16.48 3.04 -17.90
C ARG A 250 16.98 1.76 -17.24
N ARG A 251 16.71 1.57 -15.95
CA ARG A 251 17.07 0.38 -15.18
C ARG A 251 15.88 -0.01 -14.31
N PRO A 252 14.88 -0.68 -14.91
CA PRO A 252 13.68 -1.05 -14.18
C PRO A 252 14.02 -2.02 -13.04
N PRO A 253 13.52 -1.77 -11.82
CA PRO A 253 13.67 -2.69 -10.71
C PRO A 253 12.89 -3.99 -10.98
N ALA A 254 13.32 -5.10 -10.38
CA ALA A 254 12.57 -6.35 -10.39
C ALA A 254 11.18 -6.11 -9.79
N ARG A 255 10.13 -6.61 -10.46
CA ARG A 255 8.72 -6.47 -10.05
C ARG A 255 8.07 -7.79 -9.66
N THR A 256 8.71 -8.89 -10.02
CA THR A 256 8.25 -10.24 -9.73
C THR A 256 9.37 -11.00 -9.05
N THR A 257 8.99 -11.92 -8.17
CA THR A 257 9.94 -12.87 -7.58
C THR A 257 10.38 -13.86 -8.68
N GLN A 258 11.68 -14.13 -8.79
CA GLN A 258 12.14 -15.19 -9.66
C GLN A 258 11.58 -16.52 -9.16
N ALA A 259 10.98 -17.29 -10.07
CA ALA A 259 10.59 -18.65 -9.75
C ALA A 259 11.84 -19.43 -9.29
N PRO A 260 11.72 -20.29 -8.27
CA PRO A 260 12.79 -21.20 -7.92
C PRO A 260 13.20 -21.96 -9.18
N ALA A 261 14.51 -22.12 -9.41
CA ALA A 261 14.97 -22.99 -10.47
C ALA A 261 14.29 -24.37 -10.29
N PRO A 262 13.78 -24.99 -11.38
CA PRO A 262 13.22 -26.32 -11.27
C PRO A 262 14.23 -27.19 -10.54
N ALA A 263 13.78 -27.88 -9.47
CA ALA A 263 14.65 -28.84 -8.80
C ALA A 263 15.18 -29.80 -9.86
N PRO A 264 16.49 -30.08 -9.89
CA PRO A 264 17.00 -31.12 -10.77
C PRO A 264 16.15 -32.35 -10.52
N PHE A 265 15.52 -32.87 -11.56
CA PHE A 265 14.70 -34.08 -11.43
C PHE A 265 15.58 -35.16 -10.77
N PRO A 266 15.27 -35.68 -9.57
CA PRO A 266 15.98 -36.80 -9.03
C PRO A 266 15.54 -38.03 -9.82
N GLY A 267 16.27 -38.40 -10.86
CA GLY A 267 15.85 -39.58 -11.58
C GLY A 267 16.45 -39.84 -12.94
N VAL A 268 17.32 -39.00 -13.46
CA VAL A 268 18.00 -39.31 -14.73
C VAL A 268 19.51 -39.39 -14.56
N TYR A 269 19.99 -39.54 -13.35
CA TYR A 269 21.37 -39.99 -13.19
C TYR A 269 21.37 -41.52 -13.15
N GLY A 270 21.66 -42.06 -14.34
CA GLY A 270 22.26 -43.34 -14.50
C GLY A 270 21.64 -44.48 -13.66
N ARG A 271 20.65 -45.18 -14.23
CA ARG A 271 20.70 -46.63 -14.00
C ARG A 271 22.13 -47.04 -14.35
N PRO A 272 22.89 -47.59 -13.39
CA PRO A 272 24.17 -48.21 -13.79
C PRO A 272 23.85 -49.16 -14.95
N PRO A 273 24.68 -49.20 -16.01
CA PRO A 273 24.48 -50.19 -17.06
C PRO A 273 24.37 -51.53 -16.37
N LEU A 274 23.26 -52.22 -16.61
CA LEU A 274 23.09 -53.58 -16.12
C LEU A 274 24.30 -54.34 -16.65
N PRO A 275 25.04 -55.11 -15.82
CA PRO A 275 26.14 -55.91 -16.29
C PRO A 275 25.57 -56.85 -17.33
N HIS A 276 26.11 -56.76 -18.54
CA HIS A 276 25.88 -57.76 -19.60
C HIS A 276 26.54 -59.06 -19.20
N GLY A 277 25.93 -59.75 -18.20
CA GLY A 277 26.25 -61.14 -17.93
C GLY A 277 25.31 -62.06 -18.73
N PRO A 278 25.75 -63.17 -19.24
CA PRO A 278 24.87 -64.10 -19.94
C PRO A 278 23.77 -64.56 -18.99
N VAL A 279 22.51 -64.33 -19.35
CA VAL A 279 21.36 -64.84 -18.64
C VAL A 279 21.33 -66.36 -18.83
N PRO A 280 21.38 -67.16 -17.76
CA PRO A 280 21.20 -68.62 -17.88
C PRO A 280 19.83 -68.91 -18.47
N GLY A 281 19.83 -69.80 -19.53
CA GLY A 281 18.68 -70.04 -20.36
C GLY A 281 17.43 -70.48 -19.65
N PHE A 282 16.35 -69.77 -19.96
CA PHE A 282 15.00 -70.33 -19.85
C PHE A 282 14.66 -70.95 -21.20
N PRO A 283 14.10 -72.18 -21.31
CA PRO A 283 13.67 -72.74 -22.52
C PRO A 283 12.47 -71.99 -23.09
N VAL A 284 12.63 -71.48 -24.33
CA VAL A 284 11.54 -70.92 -25.11
C VAL A 284 10.72 -72.06 -25.74
N PRO A 285 9.39 -72.07 -25.56
CA PRO A 285 8.58 -73.01 -26.37
C PRO A 285 8.56 -72.57 -27.83
N TYR A 286 8.90 -73.50 -28.70
CA TYR A 286 8.75 -73.38 -30.13
C TYR A 286 7.27 -73.20 -30.50
N GLY A 287 6.94 -72.19 -31.29
CA GLY A 287 5.67 -72.14 -31.98
C GLY A 287 5.29 -70.75 -32.49
N ALA A 288 5.15 -70.72 -33.81
CA ALA A 288 4.42 -69.79 -34.65
C ALA A 288 5.10 -68.50 -35.10
N ALA A 289 5.61 -68.59 -36.29
CA ALA A 289 5.86 -67.48 -37.19
C ALA A 289 4.57 -66.78 -37.59
N HIS A 290 4.55 -65.44 -37.36
CA HIS A 290 3.75 -64.56 -38.20
C HIS A 290 4.56 -63.28 -38.47
N ALA A 291 4.89 -63.12 -39.75
CA ALA A 291 5.39 -61.89 -40.33
C ALA A 291 4.28 -60.79 -40.24
N GLY A 292 4.60 -59.67 -39.70
CA GLY A 292 3.74 -58.49 -39.74
C GLY A 292 4.57 -57.22 -39.70
N THR A 293 4.91 -56.73 -40.89
CA THR A 293 5.42 -55.37 -41.13
C THR A 293 4.41 -54.34 -40.70
N TYR A 294 4.75 -53.48 -39.76
CA TYR A 294 4.10 -52.18 -39.55
C TYR A 294 5.18 -51.17 -39.17
N GLY A 295 5.43 -50.25 -39.93
CA GLY A 295 5.10 -48.93 -40.25
C GLY A 295 5.57 -47.95 -39.18
N ALA A 296 6.51 -47.08 -39.59
CA ALA A 296 6.99 -45.91 -38.87
C ALA A 296 5.80 -45.04 -38.34
N GLY A 297 5.80 -44.74 -37.07
CA GLY A 297 4.82 -43.86 -36.42
C GLY A 297 5.50 -42.81 -35.57
N HIS A 298 5.53 -41.64 -36.09
CA HIS A 298 5.55 -40.29 -35.54
C HIS A 298 5.90 -40.10 -34.06
N ALA A 299 7.08 -39.52 -33.83
CA ALA A 299 7.43 -38.78 -32.64
C ALA A 299 6.70 -37.39 -32.64
N VAL A 300 5.94 -37.11 -31.64
CA VAL A 300 5.36 -35.78 -31.41
C VAL A 300 6.25 -35.04 -30.42
N PRO A 301 6.81 -33.89 -30.76
CA PRO A 301 7.53 -33.07 -29.80
C PRO A 301 6.52 -32.18 -29.03
N TYR A 302 6.45 -32.35 -27.74
CA TYR A 302 5.83 -31.36 -26.84
C TYR A 302 6.81 -30.20 -26.67
N GLY A 303 6.58 -29.13 -27.43
CA GLY A 303 7.24 -27.86 -27.27
C GLY A 303 6.20 -26.79 -26.87
N SER A 304 6.16 -26.38 -25.61
CA SER A 304 5.46 -25.21 -25.22
C SER A 304 6.44 -24.06 -25.02
N THR A 305 6.61 -23.26 -26.05
CA THR A 305 7.26 -21.96 -26.00
C THR A 305 6.21 -20.90 -25.70
N TYR A 306 6.24 -20.30 -24.53
CA TYR A 306 5.62 -19.01 -24.29
C TYR A 306 6.67 -17.94 -24.59
N ALA A 307 6.59 -17.37 -25.76
CA ALA A 307 7.24 -16.11 -26.09
C ALA A 307 6.19 -15.02 -26.06
N GLY A 308 6.37 -14.07 -25.15
CA GLY A 308 5.66 -12.80 -25.20
C GLY A 308 6.33 -11.90 -26.23
N THR A 309 5.55 -11.34 -27.13
CA THR A 309 5.99 -10.22 -27.98
C THR A 309 4.99 -9.09 -27.86
N ASP A 310 5.53 -7.94 -27.45
CA ASP A 310 4.94 -6.62 -27.62
C ASP A 310 4.86 -6.25 -29.11
N GLY A 311 3.85 -5.44 -29.47
CA GLY A 311 4.02 -4.47 -30.54
C GLY A 311 3.02 -4.48 -31.68
N ALA A 312 2.17 -3.48 -31.64
CA ALA A 312 1.72 -2.62 -32.75
C ALA A 312 1.28 -3.20 -34.12
N GLY A 313 0.00 -2.96 -34.42
CA GLY A 313 -0.46 -2.32 -35.67
C GLY A 313 -0.45 -3.13 -36.95
N HIS A 314 -1.62 -3.42 -37.48
CA HIS A 314 -2.14 -2.91 -38.76
C HIS A 314 -3.47 -3.55 -39.16
N ALA A 315 -4.32 -2.72 -39.72
CA ALA A 315 -5.57 -3.08 -40.33
C ALA A 315 -5.39 -3.94 -41.60
N GLY A 316 -6.32 -4.88 -41.82
CA GLY A 316 -6.41 -5.62 -43.07
C GLY A 316 -7.73 -6.37 -43.18
N ARG A 317 -8.64 -5.83 -43.98
CA ARG A 317 -9.86 -6.45 -44.51
C ARG A 317 -9.53 -7.71 -45.33
N TYR A 318 -10.45 -8.69 -45.25
CA TYR A 318 -11.00 -9.56 -46.32
C TYR A 318 -11.87 -10.58 -45.58
N GLY A 319 -13.15 -10.82 -45.81
CA GLY A 319 -13.95 -10.98 -46.99
C GLY A 319 -13.98 -12.47 -47.41
N GLY A 320 -15.09 -13.20 -47.19
CA GLY A 320 -15.27 -14.52 -47.73
C GLY A 320 -16.33 -15.35 -47.01
N THR A 321 -17.52 -15.26 -47.41
CA THR A 321 -18.72 -16.07 -47.60
C THR A 321 -18.57 -17.60 -47.65
N HIS A 322 -19.57 -18.28 -47.08
CA HIS A 322 -20.36 -19.49 -47.43
C HIS A 322 -20.67 -20.24 -46.15
N GLY A 323 -21.87 -20.46 -45.72
CA GLY A 323 -23.10 -20.84 -46.34
C GLY A 323 -23.44 -22.26 -45.86
N VAL A 324 -24.65 -22.41 -45.36
CA VAL A 324 -25.68 -23.37 -45.62
C VAL A 324 -26.23 -24.18 -44.43
N LEU A 325 -27.52 -23.86 -44.17
CA LEU A 325 -28.66 -24.68 -43.74
C LEU A 325 -28.85 -25.02 -42.23
N GLY A 326 -30.01 -24.50 -41.79
CA GLY A 326 -30.82 -24.81 -40.62
C GLY A 326 -31.56 -26.17 -40.69
N PRO A 327 -32.69 -26.42 -40.04
CA PRO A 327 -33.81 -25.49 -39.74
C PRO A 327 -34.45 -25.63 -38.32
N ASP A 328 -35.37 -24.68 -38.07
CA ASP A 328 -36.62 -24.74 -37.33
C ASP A 328 -36.67 -24.95 -35.80
N HIS A 329 -37.08 -23.89 -35.13
CA HIS A 329 -38.38 -23.74 -34.48
C HIS A 329 -38.54 -22.31 -33.91
N ALA A 330 -39.55 -21.60 -34.45
CA ALA A 330 -40.16 -20.39 -33.88
C ALA A 330 -41.59 -20.78 -33.40
N PRO A 331 -42.39 -19.79 -32.93
CA PRO A 331 -42.38 -19.02 -31.70
C PRO A 331 -43.70 -19.22 -30.92
N GLY A 332 -43.78 -18.70 -29.70
CA GLY A 332 -45.05 -18.56 -28.97
C GLY A 332 -45.10 -17.26 -28.18
N PRO A 333 -46.25 -16.60 -28.09
CA PRO A 333 -46.37 -15.18 -27.85
C PRO A 333 -46.54 -14.80 -26.39
N GLY A 334 -46.32 -13.49 -26.11
CA GLY A 334 -46.64 -12.86 -24.85
C GLY A 334 -48.12 -12.78 -24.47
N PRO A 335 -48.43 -12.18 -23.37
CA PRO A 335 -49.15 -10.91 -23.44
C PRO A 335 -48.71 -9.84 -22.38
N ASP A 336 -48.73 -8.63 -22.82
CA ASP A 336 -49.11 -7.40 -22.13
C ASP A 336 -50.67 -7.32 -22.07
N PRO A 337 -51.37 -6.44 -21.37
CA PRO A 337 -51.02 -5.19 -20.69
C PRO A 337 -51.72 -4.92 -19.34
N SER A 338 -51.39 -3.76 -18.76
CA SER A 338 -52.07 -2.96 -17.73
C SER A 338 -53.63 -2.87 -17.86
N PRO A 339 -54.43 -2.29 -16.94
CA PRO A 339 -54.18 -1.10 -16.13
C PRO A 339 -54.92 -1.04 -14.76
N GLY A 340 -54.66 0.02 -14.00
CA GLY A 340 -55.75 0.72 -13.33
C GLY A 340 -55.75 0.90 -11.81
N HIS A 341 -55.74 2.16 -11.43
CA HIS A 341 -56.44 2.82 -10.30
C HIS A 341 -56.11 2.37 -8.87
N ALA A 342 -55.96 3.19 -7.89
CA ALA A 342 -56.60 4.45 -7.54
C ALA A 342 -55.88 5.14 -6.35
N ASP A 343 -55.87 6.43 -6.42
CA ASP A 343 -55.96 7.43 -5.36
C ASP A 343 -56.25 6.98 -3.94
N HIS A 344 -55.46 7.43 -2.99
CA HIS A 344 -55.96 7.87 -1.68
C HIS A 344 -55.01 8.93 -1.09
N ARG A 345 -55.49 10.16 -1.20
CA ARG A 345 -55.10 11.29 -0.33
C ARG A 345 -55.54 10.97 1.09
N THR A 346 -54.69 11.24 2.07
CA THR A 346 -55.14 11.65 3.39
C THR A 346 -54.21 12.74 3.92
N ASP A 347 -54.83 13.84 4.20
CA ASP A 347 -54.32 15.06 4.83
C ASP A 347 -53.71 14.78 6.21
N GLY A 348 -52.62 15.46 6.53
CA GLY A 348 -52.08 15.52 7.87
C GLY A 348 -51.80 16.96 8.26
N PRO A 349 -51.92 17.35 9.51
CA PRO A 349 -51.97 18.76 9.87
C PRO A 349 -50.65 19.44 10.05
N ALA A 350 -50.66 20.76 9.86
CA ALA A 350 -49.62 21.77 10.00
C ALA A 350 -49.05 21.91 11.42
N PRO A 351 -47.84 22.45 11.57
CA PRO A 351 -47.22 22.71 12.86
C PRO A 351 -47.68 24.05 13.47
N GLY A 352 -47.91 24.01 14.76
CA GLY A 352 -48.25 25.18 15.57
C GLY A 352 -47.02 26.00 16.03
N PRO A 353 -47.21 27.20 16.51
CA PRO A 353 -46.18 28.22 16.62
C PRO A 353 -45.38 28.17 17.93
N LEU A 354 -44.16 28.72 17.86
CA LEU A 354 -43.25 28.99 18.97
C LEU A 354 -43.79 30.02 19.93
N PRO A 355 -43.53 29.95 21.26
CA PRO A 355 -43.72 31.06 22.16
C PRO A 355 -42.41 31.83 22.38
N GLY A 356 -42.59 33.09 22.43
CA GLY A 356 -41.72 34.21 22.50
C GLY A 356 -40.82 34.38 23.71
N ASP A 357 -39.84 35.14 23.43
CA ASP A 357 -39.30 36.32 24.13
C ASP A 357 -39.40 36.37 25.65
N GLY A 358 -38.25 36.48 26.26
CA GLY A 358 -38.08 36.72 27.68
C GLY A 358 -36.75 37.39 27.97
N THR A 359 -36.70 38.69 27.70
CA THR A 359 -35.70 39.62 28.22
C THR A 359 -35.63 39.57 29.74
N LEU A 360 -34.45 39.41 30.31
CA LEU A 360 -34.15 39.96 31.65
C LEU A 360 -32.69 40.41 31.75
N ARG A 361 -32.61 41.64 32.08
CA ARG A 361 -31.58 42.61 32.43
C ARG A 361 -30.47 42.11 33.35
N ALA A 362 -29.36 42.78 33.15
CA ALA A 362 -28.22 42.95 34.03
C ALA A 362 -28.56 43.31 35.50
N SER A 363 -27.73 42.84 36.42
CA SER A 363 -27.24 43.62 37.56
C SER A 363 -26.06 42.94 38.26
N ASP A 364 -24.96 43.63 38.33
CA ASP A 364 -24.03 43.86 39.46
C ASP A 364 -23.70 42.70 40.42
N ARG A 365 -22.51 42.21 40.37
CA ARG A 365 -21.40 42.49 41.31
C ARG A 365 -20.12 41.79 40.89
#